data_d730ed7a068d45d931eefee7fc48bc28
#
_entry.id   d730ed7a068d45d931eefee7fc48bc28
#
_cell.length_a   1.000
_cell.length_b   1.000
_cell.length_c   1.000
_cell.angle_alpha   90.00
_cell.angle_beta   90.00
_cell.angle_gamma   90.00
#
_symmetry.space_group_name_H-M   'P 1'
#
loop_
_entity.id
_entity.type
_entity.pdbx_description
1 polymer ?
#
loop_
_entity_poly.entity_id
_entity_poly.type
_entity_poly.pdbx_seq_one_letter_code
_entity_poly.pdbx_strand_id
1 'polypeptide(L)'
;MNNAYKLWIGWLVVAKKHALLGASSSARWLVCTPSARLEAMFPDEQSPYAAEGTIAHDLAESILRHKLEGKKAPKLDDYSTEMIEAVNRYVDICEEKVNESRARSSDAEAMIEARLDFSRWVPDGFGTG
;
A
#
# COMPACT_ATOMS: atom_id res chain seq x y z
N MET A 1 21.08 -0.18 -43.93
CA MET A 1 19.58 -0.19 -43.84
C MET A 1 19.20 0.17 -42.42
N ASN A 2 18.50 1.27 -42.32
CA ASN A 2 18.39 2.14 -41.15
C ASN A 2 17.61 1.53 -39.95
N ASN A 3 18.27 1.58 -38.82
CA ASN A 3 17.76 1.19 -37.50
C ASN A 3 17.02 2.36 -36.84
N ALA A 4 16.08 2.98 -37.57
CA ALA A 4 15.43 4.24 -37.14
C ALA A 4 14.08 4.05 -36.42
N TYR A 5 13.65 2.80 -36.12
CA TYR A 5 12.32 2.54 -35.55
C TYR A 5 12.34 2.06 -34.11
N LYS A 6 13.46 2.15 -33.41
CA LYS A 6 13.57 1.71 -31.99
C LYS A 6 13.49 2.82 -30.95
N LEU A 7 13.13 4.03 -31.32
CA LEU A 7 13.14 5.20 -30.39
C LEU A 7 11.75 5.67 -29.95
N TRP A 8 10.68 4.90 -30.18
CA TRP A 8 9.32 5.38 -29.87
C TRP A 8 8.51 4.49 -28.93
N ILE A 9 9.13 3.61 -28.15
CA ILE A 9 8.42 2.85 -27.11
C ILE A 9 9.15 3.04 -25.77
N GLY A 10 9.38 4.26 -25.41
CA GLY A 10 9.89 4.70 -24.13
C GLY A 10 8.84 5.46 -23.31
N TRP A 11 7.56 5.15 -23.46
CA TRP A 11 6.60 5.51 -22.43
C TRP A 11 6.81 4.51 -21.30
N LEU A 12 7.61 4.95 -20.33
CA LEU A 12 7.52 4.41 -18.99
C LEU A 12 6.04 4.48 -18.62
N VAL A 13 5.36 3.35 -18.61
CA VAL A 13 4.10 3.22 -17.89
C VAL A 13 4.52 3.32 -16.43
N VAL A 14 4.57 4.56 -15.92
CA VAL A 14 4.65 4.79 -14.49
C VAL A 14 3.38 4.16 -13.95
N ALA A 15 3.53 3.00 -13.31
CA ALA A 15 2.41 2.32 -12.68
C ALA A 15 1.74 3.36 -11.78
N LYS A 16 0.46 3.65 -12.02
CA LYS A 16 -0.30 4.60 -11.21
C LYS A 16 -0.17 4.17 -9.76
N LYS A 17 0.44 4.99 -8.94
CA LYS A 17 0.68 4.71 -7.53
C LYS A 17 -0.66 4.57 -6.77
N HIS A 18 -1.67 5.32 -7.23
CA HIS A 18 -3.01 5.33 -6.65
C HIS A 18 -4.07 5.16 -7.73
N ALA A 19 -5.12 4.39 -7.42
CA ALA A 19 -6.30 4.29 -8.26
C ALA A 19 -7.10 5.60 -8.16
N LEU A 20 -7.78 5.99 -9.25
CA LEU A 20 -8.69 7.14 -9.25
C LEU A 20 -9.79 6.97 -8.19
N LEU A 21 -10.31 5.75 -8.07
CA LEU A 21 -11.29 5.35 -7.04
C LEU A 21 -10.60 4.42 -6.03
N GLY A 22 -9.62 4.94 -5.30
CA GLY A 22 -8.88 4.19 -4.30
C GLY A 22 -9.74 3.85 -3.08
N ALA A 23 -9.47 2.71 -2.44
CA ALA A 23 -10.20 2.26 -1.25
C ALA A 23 -10.09 3.26 -0.10
N SER A 24 -8.91 3.84 0.13
CA SER A 24 -8.65 4.82 1.19
C SER A 24 -9.47 6.12 1.07
N SER A 25 -9.86 6.50 -0.15
CA SER A 25 -10.70 7.68 -0.43
C SER A 25 -12.18 7.34 -0.62
N SER A 26 -12.58 6.08 -0.41
CA SER A 26 -13.94 5.60 -0.69
C SER A 26 -15.04 6.35 0.06
N ALA A 27 -14.82 6.71 1.32
CA ALA A 27 -15.78 7.48 2.11
C ALA A 27 -16.16 8.81 1.43
N ARG A 28 -15.26 9.39 0.64
CA ARG A 28 -15.45 10.65 -0.06
C ARG A 28 -16.13 10.45 -1.42
N TRP A 29 -15.59 9.60 -2.28
CA TRP A 29 -16.16 9.43 -3.62
C TRP A 29 -17.47 8.63 -3.64
N LEU A 30 -17.77 7.84 -2.60
CA LEU A 30 -19.09 7.22 -2.43
C LEU A 30 -20.19 8.24 -2.15
N VAL A 31 -19.86 9.33 -1.44
CA VAL A 31 -20.81 10.41 -1.14
C VAL A 31 -20.83 11.46 -2.27
N CYS A 32 -19.68 11.78 -2.83
CA CYS A 32 -19.52 12.77 -3.89
C CYS A 32 -18.72 12.18 -5.05
N THR A 33 -19.37 11.49 -5.95
CA THR A 33 -18.71 10.80 -7.09
C THR A 33 -17.81 11.72 -7.92
N PRO A 34 -18.14 13.01 -8.20
CA PRO A 34 -17.23 13.89 -8.93
C PRO A 34 -15.94 14.23 -8.20
N SER A 35 -15.86 14.05 -6.88
CA SER A 35 -14.67 14.43 -6.08
C SER A 35 -13.39 13.77 -6.55
N ALA A 36 -13.45 12.50 -6.96
CA ALA A 36 -12.27 11.77 -7.43
C ALA A 36 -11.66 12.40 -8.71
N ARG A 37 -12.52 12.85 -9.63
CA ARG A 37 -12.07 13.55 -10.86
C ARG A 37 -11.53 14.95 -10.56
N LEU A 38 -12.18 15.65 -9.64
CA LEU A 38 -11.75 16.98 -9.23
C LEU A 38 -10.37 16.90 -8.56
N GLU A 39 -10.17 15.97 -7.65
CA GLU A 39 -8.88 15.74 -6.98
C GLU A 39 -7.75 15.40 -7.95
N ALA A 40 -8.05 14.58 -8.97
CA ALA A 40 -7.06 14.22 -9.99
C ALA A 40 -6.58 15.42 -10.83
N MET A 41 -7.25 16.58 -10.76
CA MET A 41 -6.83 17.83 -11.42
C MET A 41 -5.80 18.64 -10.62
N PHE A 42 -5.62 18.31 -9.34
CA PHE A 42 -4.65 18.99 -8.48
C PHE A 42 -3.35 18.19 -8.37
N PRO A 43 -2.21 18.85 -8.17
CA PRO A 43 -0.96 18.16 -7.88
C PRO A 43 -1.09 17.32 -6.61
N ASP A 44 -0.55 16.12 -6.65
CA ASP A 44 -0.46 15.26 -5.45
C ASP A 44 0.75 15.73 -4.62
N GLU A 45 0.52 16.69 -3.75
CA GLU A 45 1.53 17.22 -2.84
C GLU A 45 1.55 16.35 -1.56
N GLN A 46 2.62 15.56 -1.45
CA GLN A 46 2.81 14.75 -0.26
C GLN A 46 3.19 15.64 0.94
N SER A 47 2.34 15.66 1.97
CA SER A 47 2.66 16.36 3.20
C SER A 47 3.80 15.64 3.96
N PRO A 48 4.57 16.34 4.82
CA PRO A 48 5.59 15.71 5.67
C PRO A 48 5.01 14.56 6.52
N TYR A 49 3.79 14.71 7.02
CA TYR A 49 3.09 13.67 7.79
C TYR A 49 2.76 12.44 6.93
N ALA A 50 2.39 12.64 5.67
CA ALA A 50 2.14 11.53 4.75
C ALA A 50 3.45 10.79 4.39
N ALA A 51 4.57 11.51 4.29
CA ALA A 51 5.88 10.91 4.09
C ALA A 51 6.31 10.07 5.31
N GLU A 52 6.12 10.58 6.52
CA GLU A 52 6.38 9.84 7.76
C GLU A 52 5.50 8.58 7.86
N GLY A 53 4.21 8.71 7.53
CA GLY A 53 3.29 7.58 7.46
C GLY A 53 3.75 6.49 6.50
N THR A 54 4.28 6.87 5.33
CA THR A 54 4.83 5.91 4.36
C THR A 54 6.02 5.15 4.95
N ILE A 55 6.95 5.85 5.61
CA ILE A 55 8.10 5.24 6.27
C ILE A 55 7.66 4.25 7.36
N ALA A 56 6.66 4.63 8.17
CA ALA A 56 6.11 3.76 9.20
C ALA A 56 5.46 2.50 8.60
N HIS A 57 4.73 2.63 7.49
CA HIS A 57 4.15 1.50 6.76
C HIS A 57 5.22 0.54 6.21
N ASP A 58 6.26 1.05 5.58
CA ASP A 58 7.36 0.24 5.03
C ASP A 58 8.09 -0.53 6.14
N LEU A 59 8.28 0.09 7.31
CA LEU A 59 8.85 -0.57 8.47
C LEU A 59 7.92 -1.65 9.02
N ALA A 60 6.62 -1.36 9.15
CA ALA A 60 5.61 -2.32 9.61
C ALA A 60 5.55 -3.54 8.69
N GLU A 61 5.51 -3.34 7.36
CA GLU A 61 5.56 -4.41 6.37
C GLU A 61 6.80 -5.29 6.57
N SER A 62 7.97 -4.68 6.72
CA SER A 62 9.22 -5.42 6.89
C SER A 62 9.24 -6.27 8.16
N ILE A 63 8.69 -5.75 9.27
CA ILE A 63 8.59 -6.48 10.52
C ILE A 63 7.55 -7.61 10.41
N LEU A 64 6.38 -7.35 9.82
CA LEU A 64 5.35 -8.37 9.60
C LEU A 64 5.86 -9.51 8.72
N ARG A 65 6.55 -9.20 7.62
CA ARG A 65 7.16 -10.23 6.77
C ARG A 65 8.24 -11.01 7.49
N HIS A 66 9.01 -10.37 8.38
CA HIS A 66 9.96 -11.09 9.23
C HIS A 66 9.25 -12.08 10.15
N LYS A 67 8.21 -11.63 10.86
CA LYS A 67 7.49 -12.44 11.85
C LYS A 67 6.63 -13.53 11.22
N LEU A 68 5.89 -13.25 10.16
CA LEU A 68 4.91 -14.15 9.56
C LEU A 68 5.45 -15.00 8.42
N GLU A 69 6.43 -14.50 7.66
CA GLU A 69 7.01 -15.18 6.49
C GLU A 69 8.46 -15.65 6.70
N GLY A 70 9.08 -15.36 7.84
CA GLY A 70 10.48 -15.70 8.11
C GLY A 70 11.49 -14.93 7.27
N LYS A 71 11.13 -13.76 6.74
CA LYS A 71 12.05 -12.90 5.99
C LYS A 71 13.10 -12.29 6.92
N LYS A 72 14.14 -11.67 6.33
CA LYS A 72 15.19 -11.00 7.11
C LYS A 72 14.58 -9.86 7.94
N ALA A 73 14.99 -9.76 9.21
CA ALA A 73 14.62 -8.65 10.07
C ALA A 73 15.13 -7.31 9.53
N PRO A 74 14.30 -6.24 9.57
CA PRO A 74 14.76 -4.91 9.19
C PRO A 74 15.79 -4.37 10.17
N LYS A 75 16.64 -3.45 9.70
CA LYS A 75 17.51 -2.66 10.58
C LYS A 75 16.69 -1.53 11.18
N LEU A 76 16.88 -1.26 12.46
CA LEU A 76 16.11 -0.25 13.19
C LEU A 76 16.89 1.04 13.45
N ASP A 77 18.18 1.06 13.12
CA ASP A 77 19.12 2.15 13.48
C ASP A 77 18.72 3.51 12.85
N ASP A 78 17.99 3.48 11.73
CA ASP A 78 17.60 4.67 10.98
C ASP A 78 16.23 5.25 11.42
N TYR A 79 15.57 4.63 12.43
CA TYR A 79 14.24 5.04 12.87
C TYR A 79 14.26 5.60 14.29
N SER A 80 13.37 6.56 14.57
CA SER A 80 13.19 7.07 15.93
C SER A 80 12.59 6.01 16.85
N THR A 81 12.91 6.08 18.14
CA THR A 81 12.32 5.20 19.16
C THR A 81 10.79 5.27 19.16
N GLU A 82 10.24 6.47 19.03
CA GLU A 82 8.79 6.70 18.97
C GLU A 82 8.14 5.98 17.78
N MET A 83 8.75 6.06 16.59
CA MET A 83 8.26 5.34 15.41
C MET A 83 8.32 3.83 15.61
N ILE A 84 9.43 3.31 16.12
CA ILE A 84 9.60 1.88 16.40
C ILE A 84 8.52 1.38 17.38
N GLU A 85 8.26 2.11 18.44
CA GLU A 85 7.23 1.76 19.42
C GLU A 85 5.83 1.79 18.84
N ALA A 86 5.51 2.80 18.02
CA ALA A 86 4.22 2.91 17.35
C ALA A 86 4.01 1.77 16.35
N VAL A 87 5.03 1.47 15.54
CA VAL A 87 4.98 0.38 14.55
C VAL A 87 4.88 -0.98 15.25
N ASN A 88 5.62 -1.22 16.33
CA ASN A 88 5.51 -2.48 17.06
C ASN A 88 4.11 -2.71 17.63
N ARG A 89 3.47 -1.69 18.17
CA ARG A 89 2.06 -1.80 18.63
C ARG A 89 1.10 -2.17 17.49
N TYR A 90 1.29 -1.58 16.32
CA TYR A 90 0.51 -1.93 15.13
C TYR A 90 0.74 -3.38 14.71
N VAL A 91 2.01 -3.81 14.66
CA VAL A 91 2.39 -5.17 14.32
C VAL A 91 1.80 -6.19 15.29
N ASP A 92 1.82 -5.91 16.60
CA ASP A 92 1.24 -6.79 17.62
C ASP A 92 -0.27 -6.98 17.42
N ILE A 93 -0.99 -5.92 17.06
CA ILE A 93 -2.42 -5.99 16.71
C ILE A 93 -2.63 -6.85 15.46
N CYS A 94 -1.79 -6.69 14.43
CA CYS A 94 -1.88 -7.51 13.22
C CYS A 94 -1.64 -8.99 13.53
N GLU A 95 -0.63 -9.33 14.34
CA GLU A 95 -0.37 -10.71 14.75
C GLU A 95 -1.53 -11.31 15.53
N GLU A 96 -2.12 -10.54 16.44
CA GLU A 96 -3.31 -10.98 17.18
C GLU A 96 -4.44 -11.32 16.22
N LYS A 97 -4.73 -10.48 15.24
CA LYS A 97 -5.78 -10.70 14.23
C LYS A 97 -5.49 -11.92 13.34
N VAL A 98 -4.25 -12.11 12.94
CA VAL A 98 -3.82 -13.30 12.19
C VAL A 98 -4.05 -14.58 13.03
N ASN A 99 -3.66 -14.56 14.30
CA ASN A 99 -3.84 -15.70 15.22
C ASN A 99 -5.32 -15.99 15.47
N GLU A 100 -6.15 -14.97 15.70
CA GLU A 100 -7.61 -15.13 15.82
C GLU A 100 -8.21 -15.76 14.56
N SER A 101 -7.79 -15.31 13.38
CA SER A 101 -8.30 -15.82 12.10
C SER A 101 -7.92 -17.29 11.91
N ARG A 102 -6.67 -17.64 12.20
CA ARG A 102 -6.17 -19.03 12.11
C ARG A 102 -6.84 -19.95 13.13
N ALA A 103 -7.21 -19.42 14.30
CA ALA A 103 -7.97 -20.19 15.29
C ALA A 103 -9.41 -20.47 14.85
N ARG A 104 -10.00 -19.61 14.00
CA ARG A 104 -11.36 -19.78 13.46
C ARG A 104 -11.38 -20.65 12.20
N SER A 105 -10.34 -20.55 11.38
CA SER A 105 -10.25 -21.24 10.08
C SER A 105 -8.82 -21.71 9.84
N SER A 106 -8.64 -23.01 9.65
CA SER A 106 -7.33 -23.61 9.41
C SER A 106 -6.70 -23.24 8.07
N ASP A 107 -7.51 -22.72 7.15
CA ASP A 107 -7.13 -22.26 5.81
C ASP A 107 -6.99 -20.74 5.72
N ALA A 108 -7.03 -20.03 6.86
CA ALA A 108 -6.81 -18.58 6.89
C ALA A 108 -5.38 -18.23 6.49
N GLU A 109 -5.25 -17.41 5.45
CA GLU A 109 -3.98 -16.87 4.95
C GLU A 109 -3.85 -15.40 5.31
N ALA A 110 -2.66 -14.98 5.71
CA ALA A 110 -2.31 -13.58 5.89
C ALA A 110 -1.60 -13.07 4.64
N MET A 111 -2.16 -12.03 4.04
CA MET A 111 -1.54 -11.33 2.91
C MET A 111 -1.05 -9.96 3.39
N ILE A 112 0.26 -9.71 3.23
CA ILE A 112 0.88 -8.46 3.67
C ILE A 112 1.11 -7.58 2.45
N GLU A 113 0.56 -6.35 2.44
CA GLU A 113 0.66 -5.38 1.34
C GLU A 113 0.36 -6.01 -0.03
N ALA A 114 -0.67 -6.85 -0.06
CA ALA A 114 -1.10 -7.49 -1.29
C ALA A 114 -1.85 -6.51 -2.18
N ARG A 115 -1.45 -6.41 -3.44
CA ARG A 115 -2.20 -5.62 -4.42
C ARG A 115 -3.44 -6.40 -4.85
N LEU A 116 -4.60 -5.85 -4.53
CA LEU A 116 -5.89 -6.39 -4.94
C LEU A 116 -6.37 -5.67 -6.20
N ASP A 117 -6.72 -6.44 -7.24
CA ASP A 117 -7.32 -5.94 -8.46
C ASP A 117 -8.84 -6.17 -8.43
N PHE A 118 -9.59 -5.10 -8.40
CA PHE A 118 -11.05 -5.13 -8.48
C PHE A 118 -11.59 -4.34 -9.69
N SER A 119 -10.75 -4.19 -10.73
CA SER A 119 -11.11 -3.51 -11.98
C SER A 119 -12.33 -4.13 -12.69
N ARG A 120 -12.65 -5.40 -12.38
CA ARG A 120 -13.88 -6.05 -12.86
C ARG A 120 -15.17 -5.31 -12.44
N TRP A 121 -15.14 -4.67 -11.26
CA TRP A 121 -16.30 -3.97 -10.70
C TRP A 121 -16.17 -2.45 -10.77
N VAL A 122 -14.95 -1.95 -10.71
CA VAL A 122 -14.65 -0.52 -10.71
C VAL A 122 -13.54 -0.28 -11.72
N PRO A 123 -13.77 0.49 -12.80
CA PRO A 123 -12.73 0.80 -13.79
C PRO A 123 -11.47 1.35 -13.12
N ASP A 124 -10.30 0.80 -13.47
CA ASP A 124 -9.01 1.11 -12.85
C ASP A 124 -8.97 0.91 -11.33
N GLY A 125 -9.87 0.06 -10.79
CA GLY A 125 -9.96 -0.20 -9.36
C GLY A 125 -8.86 -1.15 -8.89
N PHE A 126 -8.00 -0.68 -7.99
CA PHE A 126 -7.04 -1.49 -7.27
C PHE A 126 -6.78 -0.90 -5.89
N GLY A 127 -6.27 -1.72 -5.00
CA GLY A 127 -5.84 -1.31 -3.66
C GLY A 127 -4.71 -2.19 -3.15
N THR A 128 -4.03 -1.73 -2.14
CA THR A 128 -3.02 -2.49 -1.37
C THR A 128 -3.39 -2.46 0.10
N GLY A 129 -3.09 -3.53 0.80
CA GLY A 129 -3.32 -3.65 2.23
C GLY A 129 -2.70 -4.91 2.81
#